data_d93b0b95e9db092acb139c1ae4ec003b
#
_entry.id   d93b0b95e9db092acb139c1ae4ec003b
#
_cell.length_a   1.000
_cell.length_b   1.000
_cell.length_c   1.000
_cell.angle_alpha   90.00
_cell.angle_beta   90.00
_cell.angle_gamma   90.00
#
_symmetry.space_group_name_H-M   'P 1'
#
loop_
_entity.id
_entity.type
_entity.pdbx_description
1 polymer ?
#
loop_
_entity_poly.entity_id
_entity_poly.type
_entity_poly.pdbx_seq_one_letter_code
_entity_poly.pdbx_strand_id
1 'polypeptide(L)'
;MDAGVRSTVKFRTTSIALIFGIAVCATFSLAAQKKPAATPVPVVFAQDKGRLTIKLGGQTVGHEEFEIAPSGGGWLAKGVAEIKPPDGGSSKVSGSLTLQPDGAPISYDWSAQAEKTNGAHILFANGVASITLQMQGARPFQQDLTFNTPLIAVLDNNLYHQYAVLARIYDWSKRGVQSFPVIIPQELTPGTITVQSTGSASADGKTYEGLKVTTSDLEILLLLDGNHRLMRLEVPDAKVSVIRD
;
A
#
# COMPACT_ATOMS: atom_id res chain seq x y z
N MET A 1 69.87 32.20 -5.18
CA MET A 1 69.65 33.04 -4.02
C MET A 1 68.83 32.16 -3.07
N ASP A 2 69.52 31.38 -2.24
CA ASP A 2 70.17 31.68 -0.95
C ASP A 2 69.12 32.09 0.07
N ALA A 3 68.92 31.54 1.20
CA ALA A 3 69.67 30.88 2.25
C ALA A 3 68.65 30.10 3.09
N GLY A 4 68.78 28.97 3.69
CA GLY A 4 69.81 28.43 4.51
C GLY A 4 69.84 28.96 5.92
N VAL A 5 69.16 28.32 6.91
CA VAL A 5 69.60 28.39 8.32
C VAL A 5 69.28 27.10 9.05
N ARG A 6 70.33 26.46 9.51
CA ARG A 6 70.41 25.39 10.52
C ARG A 6 70.32 26.00 11.91
N SER A 7 69.84 25.26 12.90
CA SER A 7 70.40 25.25 14.28
C SER A 7 69.43 24.49 15.16
N THR A 8 69.69 23.74 16.11
CA THR A 8 70.80 23.07 16.79
C THR A 8 70.14 22.27 17.92
N VAL A 9 70.57 21.08 18.07
CA VAL A 9 70.24 20.15 19.16
C VAL A 9 70.71 20.70 20.53
N LYS A 10 69.89 20.60 21.55
CA LYS A 10 70.36 20.56 22.93
C LYS A 10 69.69 19.41 23.71
N PHE A 11 70.49 18.38 23.98
CA PHE A 11 70.23 17.40 25.04
C PHE A 11 70.34 18.07 26.43
N ARG A 12 69.40 17.73 27.31
CA ARG A 12 69.62 17.80 28.77
C ARG A 12 69.02 16.57 29.41
N THR A 13 69.91 15.84 30.02
CA THR A 13 69.73 14.71 30.90
C THR A 13 69.23 15.10 32.26
N THR A 14 68.69 14.11 33.00
CA THR A 14 68.47 13.90 34.42
C THR A 14 67.11 14.27 34.94
N SER A 15 66.27 13.40 35.48
CA SER A 15 66.41 12.69 36.75
C SER A 15 65.31 11.66 36.87
N ILE A 16 65.67 10.51 37.44
CA ILE A 16 64.81 9.40 37.84
C ILE A 16 64.06 9.84 39.12
N ALA A 17 62.72 9.77 39.06
CA ALA A 17 61.88 9.77 40.25
C ALA A 17 60.94 8.56 40.16
N LEU A 18 61.20 7.60 41.02
CA LEU A 18 60.39 6.40 41.23
C LEU A 18 59.14 6.80 42.04
N ILE A 19 57.97 6.78 41.43
CA ILE A 19 56.72 6.95 42.12
C ILE A 19 55.87 5.69 41.96
N PHE A 20 55.65 5.00 43.08
CA PHE A 20 54.67 3.93 43.26
C PHE A 20 53.27 4.46 42.91
N GLY A 21 52.73 4.07 41.80
CA GLY A 21 51.35 4.39 41.37
C GLY A 21 50.46 3.18 41.53
N ILE A 22 49.52 3.31 42.44
CA ILE A 22 48.43 2.37 42.73
C ILE A 22 47.64 2.11 41.45
N ALA A 23 47.60 0.86 41.01
CA ALA A 23 46.73 0.43 39.91
C ALA A 23 45.27 0.42 40.37
N VAL A 24 44.52 1.47 40.08
CA VAL A 24 43.07 1.49 40.18
C VAL A 24 42.49 0.73 38.96
N CYS A 25 42.11 -0.52 39.14
CA CYS A 25 41.31 -1.26 38.19
C CYS A 25 39.93 -0.62 38.06
N ALA A 26 39.77 0.31 37.13
CA ALA A 26 38.46 0.77 36.72
C ALA A 26 37.76 -0.34 35.93
N THR A 27 36.87 -1.08 36.55
CA THR A 27 35.95 -2.00 35.89
C THR A 27 34.94 -1.18 35.10
N PHE A 28 35.17 -1.03 33.79
CA PHE A 28 34.17 -0.52 32.87
C PHE A 28 33.06 -1.57 32.76
N SER A 29 32.00 -1.39 33.54
CA SER A 29 30.73 -2.08 33.28
C SER A 29 30.18 -1.60 31.91
N LEU A 30 30.32 -2.43 30.84
CA LEU A 30 29.57 -2.26 29.63
C LEU A 30 28.08 -2.46 29.99
N ALA A 31 27.38 -1.37 30.30
CA ALA A 31 25.92 -1.37 30.29
C ALA A 31 25.48 -1.67 28.87
N ALA A 32 25.02 -2.89 28.62
CA ALA A 32 24.38 -3.25 27.37
C ALA A 32 23.19 -2.30 27.18
N GLN A 33 23.33 -1.34 26.27
CA GLN A 33 22.22 -0.48 25.86
C GLN A 33 21.14 -1.38 25.27
N LYS A 34 20.08 -1.59 26.03
CA LYS A 34 18.88 -2.30 25.57
C LYS A 34 18.35 -1.52 24.37
N LYS A 35 18.49 -2.11 23.16
CA LYS A 35 17.94 -1.54 21.91
C LYS A 35 16.48 -1.18 22.19
N PRO A 36 16.04 0.06 21.91
CA PRO A 36 14.63 0.43 22.10
C PRO A 36 13.76 -0.60 21.40
N ALA A 37 12.79 -1.14 22.12
CA ALA A 37 11.80 -2.03 21.49
C ALA A 37 11.12 -1.23 20.39
N ALA A 38 11.14 -1.75 19.16
CA ALA A 38 10.44 -1.13 18.05
C ALA A 38 8.96 -1.02 18.44
N THR A 39 8.40 0.17 18.29
CA THR A 39 6.95 0.39 18.49
C THR A 39 6.22 -0.57 17.56
N PRO A 40 5.27 -1.38 18.05
CA PRO A 40 4.51 -2.28 17.18
C PRO A 40 3.83 -1.48 16.06
N VAL A 41 4.05 -1.89 14.82
CA VAL A 41 3.33 -1.31 13.67
C VAL A 41 1.85 -1.66 13.82
N PRO A 42 0.93 -0.69 13.75
CA PRO A 42 -0.49 -0.98 13.83
C PRO A 42 -0.90 -1.97 12.75
N VAL A 43 -1.63 -3.02 13.11
CA VAL A 43 -2.22 -3.95 12.16
C VAL A 43 -3.59 -3.43 11.79
N VAL A 44 -3.75 -2.94 10.56
CA VAL A 44 -5.00 -2.32 10.08
C VAL A 44 -5.96 -3.34 9.45
N PHE A 45 -5.49 -4.56 9.17
CA PHE A 45 -6.29 -5.58 8.50
C PHE A 45 -6.83 -6.64 9.44
N ALA A 46 -7.93 -7.26 8.99
CA ALA A 46 -8.46 -8.53 9.49
C ALA A 46 -8.74 -9.43 8.29
N GLN A 47 -8.71 -10.75 8.51
CA GLN A 47 -9.08 -11.71 7.46
C GLN A 47 -10.46 -11.38 6.90
N ASP A 48 -10.56 -11.40 5.59
CA ASP A 48 -11.81 -11.23 4.87
C ASP A 48 -11.79 -12.05 3.59
N LYS A 49 -12.91 -12.63 3.24
CA LYS A 49 -13.13 -13.31 1.97
C LYS A 49 -14.60 -13.25 1.61
N GLY A 50 -14.89 -13.27 0.34
CA GLY A 50 -16.27 -13.23 -0.11
C GLY A 50 -16.39 -13.21 -1.61
N ARG A 51 -17.62 -13.08 -2.02
CA ARG A 51 -18.01 -12.88 -3.40
C ARG A 51 -18.76 -11.56 -3.51
N LEU A 52 -18.49 -10.84 -4.58
CA LEU A 52 -19.13 -9.57 -4.92
C LEU A 52 -19.87 -9.74 -6.23
N THR A 53 -21.16 -9.48 -6.25
CA THR A 53 -21.98 -9.43 -7.48
C THR A 53 -21.89 -8.06 -8.10
N ILE A 54 -21.47 -7.98 -9.37
CA ILE A 54 -21.26 -6.73 -10.13
C ILE A 54 -22.49 -6.48 -10.99
N LYS A 55 -23.06 -5.28 -10.89
CA LYS A 55 -24.22 -4.85 -11.67
C LYS A 55 -23.93 -3.58 -12.44
N LEU A 56 -24.44 -3.50 -13.66
CA LEU A 56 -24.44 -2.30 -14.53
C LEU A 56 -25.87 -1.98 -14.90
N GLY A 57 -26.34 -0.76 -14.59
CA GLY A 57 -27.73 -0.38 -14.83
C GLY A 57 -28.77 -1.30 -14.17
N GLY A 58 -28.43 -1.91 -13.04
CA GLY A 58 -29.27 -2.86 -12.31
C GLY A 58 -29.17 -4.32 -12.81
N GLN A 59 -28.56 -4.58 -13.96
CA GLN A 59 -28.36 -5.93 -14.49
C GLN A 59 -27.06 -6.54 -13.97
N THR A 60 -27.08 -7.81 -13.56
CA THR A 60 -25.83 -8.52 -13.17
C THR A 60 -24.98 -8.75 -14.42
N VAL A 61 -23.76 -8.24 -14.39
CA VAL A 61 -22.78 -8.35 -15.47
C VAL A 61 -21.56 -9.19 -15.08
N GLY A 62 -21.44 -9.60 -13.82
CA GLY A 62 -20.31 -10.39 -13.39
C GLY A 62 -20.26 -10.59 -11.88
N HIS A 63 -19.16 -11.17 -11.46
CA HIS A 63 -18.84 -11.35 -10.04
C HIS A 63 -17.34 -11.32 -9.82
N GLU A 64 -16.95 -11.03 -8.61
CA GLU A 64 -15.59 -11.12 -8.12
C GLU A 64 -15.53 -12.04 -6.91
N GLU A 65 -14.58 -12.96 -6.87
CA GLU A 65 -14.20 -13.71 -5.68
C GLU A 65 -12.91 -13.16 -5.12
N PHE A 66 -12.83 -12.93 -3.81
CA PHE A 66 -11.66 -12.33 -3.19
C PHE A 66 -11.32 -12.92 -1.83
N GLU A 67 -10.07 -12.74 -1.43
CA GLU A 67 -9.55 -13.07 -0.12
C GLU A 67 -8.50 -12.05 0.32
N ILE A 68 -8.59 -11.59 1.57
CA ILE A 68 -7.58 -10.81 2.27
C ILE A 68 -7.12 -11.64 3.46
N ALA A 69 -5.85 -12.06 3.49
CA ALA A 69 -5.33 -12.98 4.49
C ALA A 69 -3.91 -12.61 4.92
N PRO A 70 -3.46 -12.99 6.14
CA PRO A 70 -2.07 -12.83 6.55
C PRO A 70 -1.13 -13.58 5.62
N SER A 71 0.01 -12.97 5.28
CA SER A 71 1.04 -13.57 4.44
C SER A 71 2.41 -12.94 4.70
N GLY A 72 3.42 -13.75 4.96
CA GLY A 72 4.82 -13.29 5.03
C GLY A 72 5.12 -12.20 6.06
N GLY A 73 4.36 -12.13 7.16
CA GLY A 73 4.47 -11.06 8.16
C GLY A 73 3.69 -9.78 7.81
N GLY A 74 3.02 -9.74 6.66
CA GLY A 74 2.10 -8.72 6.21
C GLY A 74 0.78 -9.33 5.78
N TRP A 75 0.21 -8.84 4.68
CA TRP A 75 -1.09 -9.23 4.15
C TRP A 75 -1.04 -9.48 2.65
N LEU A 76 -1.89 -10.35 2.20
CA LEU A 76 -2.14 -10.63 0.78
C LEU A 76 -3.63 -10.39 0.50
N ALA A 77 -3.92 -9.46 -0.39
CA ALA A 77 -5.26 -9.25 -0.93
C ALA A 77 -5.28 -9.72 -2.39
N LYS A 78 -6.09 -10.70 -2.70
CA LYS A 78 -6.23 -11.25 -4.05
C LYS A 78 -7.69 -11.32 -4.46
N GLY A 79 -7.95 -11.12 -5.73
CA GLY A 79 -9.29 -11.22 -6.31
C GLY A 79 -9.25 -11.69 -7.75
N VAL A 80 -10.36 -12.29 -8.16
CA VAL A 80 -10.61 -12.71 -9.54
C VAL A 80 -12.02 -12.29 -9.91
N ALA A 81 -12.15 -11.40 -10.90
CA ALA A 81 -13.42 -10.97 -11.43
C ALA A 81 -13.67 -11.59 -12.82
N GLU A 82 -14.89 -12.04 -13.03
CA GLU A 82 -15.39 -12.48 -14.34
C GLU A 82 -16.54 -11.55 -14.73
N ILE A 83 -16.38 -10.85 -15.86
CA ILE A 83 -17.30 -9.80 -16.30
C ILE A 83 -17.75 -10.10 -17.73
N LYS A 84 -19.06 -10.05 -17.93
CA LYS A 84 -19.70 -10.22 -19.23
C LYS A 84 -20.76 -9.14 -19.44
N PRO A 85 -20.40 -7.99 -20.01
CA PRO A 85 -21.35 -6.92 -20.30
C PRO A 85 -22.43 -7.37 -21.30
N PRO A 86 -23.60 -6.67 -21.32
CA PRO A 86 -24.69 -7.01 -22.24
C PRO A 86 -24.34 -6.85 -23.71
N ASP A 87 -23.45 -5.94 -24.05
CA ASP A 87 -22.99 -5.61 -25.41
C ASP A 87 -21.93 -6.57 -25.96
N GLY A 88 -21.61 -7.61 -25.20
CA GLY A 88 -20.72 -8.69 -25.62
C GLY A 88 -19.31 -8.58 -25.07
N GLY A 89 -18.54 -9.61 -25.36
CA GLY A 89 -17.23 -9.81 -24.78
C GLY A 89 -17.29 -10.37 -23.36
N SER A 90 -16.31 -11.15 -23.01
CA SER A 90 -16.09 -11.56 -21.61
C SER A 90 -14.67 -11.27 -21.22
N SER A 91 -14.45 -10.85 -20.02
CA SER A 91 -13.11 -10.65 -19.46
C SER A 91 -12.98 -11.33 -18.11
N LYS A 92 -11.77 -11.86 -17.89
CA LYS A 92 -11.35 -12.36 -16.58
C LYS A 92 -10.19 -11.50 -16.13
N VAL A 93 -10.35 -10.86 -14.98
CA VAL A 93 -9.33 -10.01 -14.38
C VAL A 93 -8.91 -10.62 -13.06
N SER A 94 -7.61 -10.66 -12.79
CA SER A 94 -7.08 -11.11 -11.51
C SER A 94 -6.06 -10.11 -10.98
N GLY A 95 -6.04 -9.93 -9.67
CA GLY A 95 -5.10 -9.09 -8.95
C GLY A 95 -4.60 -9.75 -7.67
N SER A 96 -3.35 -9.51 -7.34
CA SER A 96 -2.70 -10.02 -6.13
C SER A 96 -1.82 -8.92 -5.54
N LEU A 97 -2.26 -8.32 -4.45
CA LEU A 97 -1.62 -7.19 -3.77
C LEU A 97 -1.02 -7.66 -2.45
N THR A 98 0.31 -7.61 -2.35
CA THR A 98 1.05 -7.85 -1.11
C THR A 98 1.24 -6.54 -0.36
N LEU A 99 0.95 -6.54 0.95
CA LEU A 99 0.90 -5.36 1.80
C LEU A 99 1.73 -5.55 3.07
N GLN A 100 2.30 -4.46 3.55
CA GLN A 100 2.83 -4.35 4.90
C GLN A 100 1.70 -4.44 5.95
N PRO A 101 2.00 -4.66 7.25
CA PRO A 101 0.99 -4.64 8.31
C PRO A 101 0.19 -3.34 8.40
N ASP A 102 0.77 -2.20 8.04
CA ASP A 102 0.18 -0.87 8.04
C ASP A 102 -0.59 -0.53 6.75
N GLY A 103 -0.57 -1.43 5.77
CA GLY A 103 -1.26 -1.28 4.50
C GLY A 103 -0.44 -0.68 3.36
N ALA A 104 0.83 -0.33 3.59
CA ALA A 104 1.69 0.08 2.49
C ALA A 104 1.91 -1.08 1.50
N PRO A 105 1.78 -0.86 0.18
CA PRO A 105 1.97 -1.91 -0.81
C PRO A 105 3.44 -2.33 -0.90
N ILE A 106 3.67 -3.63 -1.15
CA ILE A 106 4.99 -4.22 -1.42
C ILE A 106 5.08 -4.61 -2.89
N SER A 107 4.07 -5.32 -3.40
CA SER A 107 4.00 -5.71 -4.80
C SER A 107 2.55 -5.88 -5.25
N TYR A 108 2.33 -5.69 -6.53
CA TYR A 108 1.04 -5.95 -7.16
C TYR A 108 1.24 -6.68 -8.48
N ASP A 109 0.56 -7.80 -8.63
CA ASP A 109 0.45 -8.55 -9.86
C ASP A 109 -0.98 -8.45 -10.39
N TRP A 110 -1.10 -8.07 -11.65
CA TRP A 110 -2.38 -7.94 -12.34
C TRP A 110 -2.36 -8.67 -13.67
N SER A 111 -3.47 -9.29 -14.02
CA SER A 111 -3.66 -9.81 -15.36
C SER A 111 -5.12 -9.68 -15.82
N ALA A 112 -5.31 -9.38 -17.09
CA ALA A 112 -6.60 -9.39 -17.75
C ALA A 112 -6.56 -10.31 -18.97
N GLN A 113 -7.54 -11.18 -19.07
CA GLN A 113 -7.77 -12.09 -20.18
C GLN A 113 -9.09 -11.70 -20.84
N ALA A 114 -8.99 -11.27 -22.09
CA ALA A 114 -10.12 -11.01 -23.00
C ALA A 114 -9.77 -11.61 -24.35
N GLU A 115 -9.87 -10.84 -25.45
CA GLU A 115 -9.31 -11.27 -26.75
C GLU A 115 -7.79 -11.40 -26.72
N LYS A 116 -7.13 -10.60 -25.87
CA LYS A 116 -5.68 -10.64 -25.62
C LYS A 116 -5.41 -10.69 -24.12
N THR A 117 -4.28 -11.30 -23.79
CA THR A 117 -3.80 -11.31 -22.39
C THR A 117 -2.86 -10.14 -22.18
N ASN A 118 -3.16 -9.33 -21.16
CA ASN A 118 -2.32 -8.25 -20.67
C ASN A 118 -2.07 -8.44 -19.19
N GLY A 119 -0.95 -7.91 -18.68
CA GLY A 119 -0.64 -7.99 -17.27
C GLY A 119 0.34 -6.91 -16.85
N ALA A 120 0.42 -6.66 -15.56
CA ALA A 120 1.42 -5.80 -14.95
C ALA A 120 1.99 -6.43 -13.69
N HIS A 121 3.28 -6.22 -13.49
CA HIS A 121 3.96 -6.47 -12.22
C HIS A 121 4.49 -5.15 -11.70
N ILE A 122 4.15 -4.81 -10.46
CA ILE A 122 4.54 -3.54 -9.83
C ILE A 122 5.24 -3.86 -8.52
N LEU A 123 6.43 -3.30 -8.34
CA LEU A 123 7.17 -3.35 -7.08
C LEU A 123 7.14 -1.97 -6.43
N PHE A 124 6.89 -1.93 -5.12
CA PHE A 124 6.86 -0.70 -4.34
C PHE A 124 8.03 -0.66 -3.37
N ALA A 125 8.86 0.39 -3.46
CA ALA A 125 9.95 0.61 -2.55
C ALA A 125 10.21 2.10 -2.37
N ASN A 126 10.30 2.57 -1.13
CA ASN A 126 10.68 3.95 -0.79
C ASN A 126 9.83 5.02 -1.51
N GLY A 127 8.53 4.79 -1.69
CA GLY A 127 7.66 5.71 -2.41
C GLY A 127 7.80 5.67 -3.94
N VAL A 128 8.48 4.66 -4.48
CA VAL A 128 8.56 4.43 -5.92
C VAL A 128 7.76 3.18 -6.27
N ALA A 129 6.95 3.26 -7.31
CA ALA A 129 6.29 2.13 -7.95
C ALA A 129 6.98 1.83 -9.28
N SER A 130 7.73 0.72 -9.34
CA SER A 130 8.40 0.23 -10.55
C SER A 130 7.47 -0.74 -11.29
N ILE A 131 6.96 -0.30 -12.42
CA ILE A 131 5.94 -1.01 -13.20
C ILE A 131 6.60 -1.73 -14.37
N THR A 132 6.27 -3.00 -14.54
CA THR A 132 6.54 -3.77 -15.77
C THR A 132 5.20 -4.20 -16.36
N LEU A 133 4.81 -3.58 -17.47
CA LEU A 133 3.60 -3.94 -18.21
C LEU A 133 3.92 -4.96 -19.29
N GLN A 134 3.13 -6.02 -19.37
CA GLN A 134 3.22 -7.07 -20.36
C GLN A 134 1.95 -7.09 -21.23
N MET A 135 2.11 -6.95 -22.53
CA MET A 135 1.02 -7.03 -23.48
C MET A 135 1.30 -8.15 -24.49
N GLN A 136 0.31 -8.99 -24.74
CA GLN A 136 0.46 -10.08 -25.70
C GLN A 136 0.89 -9.57 -27.08
N GLY A 137 2.01 -10.08 -27.58
CA GLY A 137 2.57 -9.72 -28.89
C GLY A 137 3.38 -8.42 -28.90
N ALA A 138 3.63 -7.78 -27.75
CA ALA A 138 4.47 -6.60 -27.61
C ALA A 138 5.67 -6.85 -26.70
N ARG A 139 6.68 -5.98 -26.78
CA ARG A 139 7.77 -5.97 -25.80
C ARG A 139 7.26 -5.42 -24.47
N PRO A 140 7.75 -5.92 -23.33
CA PRO A 140 7.41 -5.34 -22.04
C PRO A 140 7.74 -3.85 -21.99
N PHE A 141 6.84 -3.06 -21.41
CA PHE A 141 7.06 -1.65 -21.14
C PHE A 141 7.38 -1.47 -19.66
N GLN A 142 8.34 -0.61 -19.33
CA GLN A 142 8.75 -0.32 -17.95
C GLN A 142 8.63 1.16 -17.67
N GLN A 143 8.14 1.48 -16.45
CA GLN A 143 8.01 2.85 -15.98
C GLN A 143 8.12 2.89 -14.47
N ASP A 144 8.80 3.92 -13.95
CA ASP A 144 8.81 4.24 -12.52
C ASP A 144 7.91 5.45 -12.26
N LEU A 145 7.09 5.34 -11.21
CA LEU A 145 6.28 6.44 -10.69
C LEU A 145 6.73 6.76 -9.28
N THR A 146 6.95 8.04 -8.99
CA THR A 146 7.40 8.50 -7.67
C THR A 146 6.25 9.12 -6.90
N PHE A 147 6.13 8.76 -5.63
CA PHE A 147 5.14 9.25 -4.67
C PHE A 147 5.85 9.83 -3.45
N ASN A 148 5.20 10.75 -2.77
CA ASN A 148 5.74 11.41 -1.57
C ASN A 148 5.50 10.62 -0.27
N THR A 149 4.89 9.45 -0.35
CA THR A 149 4.60 8.54 0.77
C THR A 149 4.65 7.09 0.30
N PRO A 150 5.03 6.14 1.17
CA PRO A 150 4.93 4.72 0.86
C PRO A 150 3.49 4.17 0.91
N LEU A 151 2.56 4.86 1.57
CA LEU A 151 1.16 4.44 1.65
C LEU A 151 0.42 4.87 0.38
N ILE A 152 0.43 4.01 -0.61
CA ILE A 152 -0.15 4.22 -1.94
C ILE A 152 -1.34 3.28 -2.10
N ALA A 153 -2.50 3.81 -2.46
CA ALA A 153 -3.65 2.98 -2.81
C ALA A 153 -3.45 2.36 -4.20
N VAL A 154 -3.74 1.07 -4.33
CA VAL A 154 -3.79 0.39 -5.63
C VAL A 154 -5.25 0.14 -5.93
N LEU A 155 -5.77 0.76 -6.99
CA LEU A 155 -7.15 0.61 -7.44
C LEU A 155 -7.14 0.20 -8.90
N ASP A 156 -7.62 -0.99 -9.16
CA ASP A 156 -7.66 -1.58 -10.48
C ASP A 156 -9.08 -1.46 -11.05
N ASN A 157 -9.18 -1.28 -12.35
CA ASN A 157 -10.47 -1.35 -13.01
C ASN A 157 -11.03 -2.78 -12.92
N ASN A 158 -12.25 -2.93 -12.39
CA ASN A 158 -12.97 -4.19 -12.25
C ASN A 158 -12.49 -5.13 -11.11
N LEU A 159 -11.65 -4.67 -10.18
CA LEU A 159 -11.31 -5.40 -8.95
C LEU A 159 -11.73 -4.60 -7.72
N TYR A 160 -12.90 -4.89 -7.21
CA TYR A 160 -13.57 -4.10 -6.19
C TYR A 160 -13.13 -4.41 -4.76
N HIS A 161 -12.52 -5.59 -4.51
CA HIS A 161 -11.96 -5.92 -3.20
C HIS A 161 -10.85 -4.94 -2.76
N GLN A 162 -10.23 -4.22 -3.70
CA GLN A 162 -9.24 -3.20 -3.41
C GLN A 162 -9.84 -2.00 -2.66
N TYR A 163 -11.14 -1.74 -2.82
CA TYR A 163 -11.86 -0.77 -2.00
C TYR A 163 -12.07 -1.28 -0.57
N ALA A 164 -12.11 -2.59 -0.34
CA ALA A 164 -12.06 -3.13 1.01
C ALA A 164 -10.68 -2.91 1.65
N VAL A 165 -9.59 -3.00 0.88
CA VAL A 165 -8.24 -2.61 1.33
C VAL A 165 -8.19 -1.11 1.66
N LEU A 166 -8.69 -0.25 0.77
CA LEU A 166 -8.77 1.20 0.98
C LEU A 166 -9.53 1.57 2.25
N ALA A 167 -10.66 0.91 2.51
CA ALA A 167 -11.46 1.13 3.71
C ALA A 167 -10.71 0.78 5.01
N ARG A 168 -9.75 -0.15 4.96
CA ARG A 168 -8.90 -0.54 6.10
C ARG A 168 -7.74 0.40 6.36
N ILE A 169 -7.19 1.03 5.33
CA ILE A 169 -6.11 2.00 5.49
C ILE A 169 -6.60 3.42 5.82
N TYR A 170 -7.91 3.67 5.68
CA TYR A 170 -8.53 4.92 6.14
C TYR A 170 -8.44 5.02 7.67
N ASP A 171 -7.94 6.14 8.18
CA ASP A 171 -7.83 6.39 9.63
C ASP A 171 -9.20 6.75 10.22
N TRP A 172 -9.90 5.74 10.70
CA TRP A 172 -11.23 5.87 11.31
C TRP A 172 -11.26 6.71 12.59
N SER A 173 -10.12 6.92 13.23
CA SER A 173 -10.02 7.76 14.42
C SER A 173 -10.18 9.26 14.07
N LYS A 174 -9.71 9.66 12.88
CA LYS A 174 -9.79 11.04 12.40
C LYS A 174 -11.12 11.38 11.72
N ARG A 175 -11.77 10.40 11.10
CA ARG A 175 -13.08 10.51 10.41
C ARG A 175 -13.25 11.67 9.41
N GLY A 176 -12.20 12.45 9.15
CA GLY A 176 -12.20 13.58 8.23
C GLY A 176 -11.83 13.15 6.80
N VAL A 177 -11.68 14.16 5.94
CA VAL A 177 -11.13 13.95 4.59
C VAL A 177 -9.68 13.53 4.69
N GLN A 178 -9.34 12.41 4.07
CA GLN A 178 -7.96 11.91 3.95
C GLN A 178 -7.63 11.74 2.48
N SER A 179 -6.43 12.14 2.10
CA SER A 179 -5.93 12.04 0.72
C SER A 179 -4.94 10.88 0.62
N PHE A 180 -5.11 10.08 -0.41
CA PHE A 180 -4.22 8.97 -0.72
C PHE A 180 -3.68 9.13 -2.14
N PRO A 181 -2.38 9.03 -2.36
CA PRO A 181 -1.88 8.80 -3.70
C PRO A 181 -2.41 7.45 -4.18
N VAL A 182 -2.73 7.36 -5.45
CA VAL A 182 -3.30 6.17 -6.07
C VAL A 182 -2.55 5.82 -7.34
N ILE A 183 -2.45 4.53 -7.59
CA ILE A 183 -2.05 3.99 -8.88
C ILE A 183 -3.19 3.16 -9.44
N ILE A 184 -3.52 3.43 -10.70
CA ILE A 184 -4.42 2.62 -11.53
C ILE A 184 -3.53 1.96 -12.57
N PRO A 185 -3.24 0.66 -12.45
CA PRO A 185 -2.22 0.00 -13.28
C PRO A 185 -2.47 0.10 -14.77
N GLN A 186 -3.73 0.15 -15.21
CA GLN A 186 -4.10 0.27 -16.61
C GLN A 186 -3.85 1.66 -17.19
N GLU A 187 -3.83 2.69 -16.35
CA GLU A 187 -3.66 4.08 -16.79
C GLU A 187 -2.20 4.53 -16.78
N LEU A 188 -1.33 3.82 -16.04
CA LEU A 188 0.11 4.13 -15.89
C LEU A 188 0.37 5.58 -15.43
N THR A 189 -0.59 6.18 -14.74
CA THR A 189 -0.54 7.56 -14.29
C THR A 189 -0.79 7.61 -12.79
N PRO A 190 0.05 8.32 -12.02
CA PRO A 190 -0.21 8.53 -10.62
C PRO A 190 -1.37 9.52 -10.44
N GLY A 191 -2.25 9.22 -9.51
CA GLY A 191 -3.37 10.08 -9.14
C GLY A 191 -3.40 10.38 -7.65
N THR A 192 -4.40 11.14 -7.26
CA THR A 192 -4.76 11.36 -5.86
C THR A 192 -6.25 11.19 -5.71
N ILE A 193 -6.66 10.46 -4.70
CA ILE A 193 -8.06 10.32 -4.30
C ILE A 193 -8.27 10.91 -2.91
N THR A 194 -9.48 11.36 -2.64
CA THR A 194 -9.89 11.71 -1.28
C THR A 194 -10.91 10.70 -0.76
N VAL A 195 -10.77 10.35 0.51
CA VAL A 195 -11.68 9.44 1.20
C VAL A 195 -12.22 10.14 2.44
N GLN A 196 -13.52 10.09 2.62
CA GLN A 196 -14.20 10.74 3.73
C GLN A 196 -15.31 9.86 4.29
N SER A 197 -15.38 9.75 5.63
CA SER A 197 -16.53 9.14 6.28
C SER A 197 -17.77 10.01 6.07
N THR A 198 -18.88 9.39 5.64
CA THR A 198 -20.19 10.02 5.52
C THR A 198 -21.09 9.73 6.72
N GLY A 199 -20.54 9.00 7.73
CA GLY A 199 -21.32 8.56 8.88
C GLY A 199 -22.21 7.35 8.57
N SER A 200 -23.30 7.22 9.32
CA SER A 200 -24.25 6.11 9.12
C SER A 200 -25.05 6.29 7.83
N ALA A 201 -25.15 5.23 7.05
CA ALA A 201 -25.96 5.14 5.84
C ALA A 201 -26.91 3.94 5.94
N SER A 202 -28.08 4.02 5.31
CA SER A 202 -29.05 2.91 5.30
C SER A 202 -29.26 2.43 3.88
N ALA A 203 -29.22 1.13 3.68
CA ALA A 203 -29.56 0.47 2.43
C ALA A 203 -30.20 -0.90 2.74
N ASP A 204 -31.24 -1.26 1.99
CA ASP A 204 -31.97 -2.54 2.10
C ASP A 204 -32.39 -2.87 3.55
N GLY A 205 -32.82 -1.83 4.33
CA GLY A 205 -33.26 -1.96 5.72
C GLY A 205 -32.12 -2.23 6.74
N LYS A 206 -30.86 -2.14 6.33
CA LYS A 206 -29.67 -2.31 7.18
C LYS A 206 -28.94 -0.98 7.33
N THR A 207 -28.25 -0.83 8.47
CA THR A 207 -27.37 0.31 8.73
C THR A 207 -25.92 -0.07 8.48
N TYR A 208 -25.19 0.81 7.80
CA TYR A 208 -23.79 0.68 7.43
C TYR A 208 -23.00 1.91 7.85
N GLU A 209 -21.68 1.79 7.91
CA GLU A 209 -20.79 2.94 7.91
C GLU A 209 -20.45 3.31 6.46
N GLY A 210 -20.61 4.60 6.11
CA GLY A 210 -20.36 5.08 4.76
C GLY A 210 -18.99 5.71 4.61
N LEU A 211 -18.30 5.39 3.50
CA LEU A 211 -17.17 6.16 2.99
C LEU A 211 -17.50 6.68 1.60
N LYS A 212 -17.13 7.93 1.36
CA LYS A 212 -17.10 8.51 0.01
C LYS A 212 -15.67 8.60 -0.47
N VAL A 213 -15.40 8.02 -1.62
CA VAL A 213 -14.15 8.14 -2.36
C VAL A 213 -14.40 9.07 -3.54
N THR A 214 -13.58 10.12 -3.66
CA THR A 214 -13.67 11.08 -4.77
C THR A 214 -12.39 11.03 -5.56
N THR A 215 -12.51 10.83 -6.86
CA THR A 215 -11.44 10.95 -7.85
C THR A 215 -11.58 12.26 -8.62
N SER A 216 -10.79 12.49 -9.68
CA SER A 216 -10.98 13.64 -10.58
C SER A 216 -12.36 13.64 -11.26
N ASP A 217 -12.93 12.46 -11.52
CA ASP A 217 -14.03 12.27 -12.44
C ASP A 217 -15.24 11.56 -11.82
N LEU A 218 -15.05 10.86 -10.68
CA LEU A 218 -16.07 9.98 -10.13
C LEU A 218 -16.22 10.18 -8.62
N GLU A 219 -17.44 10.01 -8.13
CA GLU A 219 -17.75 9.73 -6.75
C GLU A 219 -18.14 8.26 -6.57
N ILE A 220 -17.52 7.61 -5.59
CA ILE A 220 -17.75 6.21 -5.27
C ILE A 220 -18.18 6.13 -3.81
N LEU A 221 -19.29 5.48 -3.55
CA LEU A 221 -19.83 5.30 -2.22
C LEU A 221 -19.59 3.87 -1.76
N LEU A 222 -18.96 3.71 -0.60
CA LEU A 222 -18.72 2.41 0.03
C LEU A 222 -19.65 2.30 1.26
N LEU A 223 -20.35 1.21 1.37
CA LEU A 223 -21.14 0.84 2.55
C LEU A 223 -20.42 -0.33 3.24
N LEU A 224 -20.10 -0.14 4.50
CA LEU A 224 -19.27 -1.05 5.28
C LEU A 224 -20.08 -1.56 6.49
N ASP A 225 -19.84 -2.79 6.90
CA ASP A 225 -20.38 -3.30 8.16
C ASP A 225 -19.60 -2.76 9.37
N GLY A 226 -20.07 -3.07 10.58
CA GLY A 226 -19.43 -2.63 11.84
C GLY A 226 -17.99 -3.13 12.05
N ASN A 227 -17.49 -4.01 11.17
CA ASN A 227 -16.10 -4.45 11.14
C ASN A 227 -15.33 -3.85 9.95
N HIS A 228 -15.86 -2.82 9.32
CA HIS A 228 -15.35 -2.15 8.13
C HIS A 228 -15.13 -3.10 6.93
N ARG A 229 -15.92 -4.18 6.80
CA ARG A 229 -15.92 -5.01 5.61
C ARG A 229 -16.81 -4.39 4.54
N LEU A 230 -16.35 -4.41 3.30
CA LEU A 230 -17.12 -3.91 2.16
C LEU A 230 -18.36 -4.78 1.94
N MET A 231 -19.53 -4.16 2.08
CA MET A 231 -20.83 -4.79 1.85
C MET A 231 -21.45 -4.34 0.53
N ARG A 232 -21.20 -3.09 0.16
CA ARG A 232 -21.70 -2.51 -1.08
C ARG A 232 -20.80 -1.37 -1.56
N LEU A 233 -20.67 -1.25 -2.89
CA LEU A 233 -20.03 -0.13 -3.55
C LEU A 233 -20.98 0.39 -4.63
N GLU A 234 -21.12 1.71 -4.73
CA GLU A 234 -21.91 2.38 -5.74
C GLU A 234 -21.06 3.42 -6.48
N VAL A 235 -21.21 3.44 -7.81
CA VAL A 235 -20.70 4.50 -8.68
C VAL A 235 -21.91 5.06 -9.44
N PRO A 236 -22.62 6.06 -8.87
CA PRO A 236 -23.93 6.50 -9.39
C PRO A 236 -23.85 6.95 -10.86
N ASP A 237 -22.85 7.75 -11.21
CA ASP A 237 -22.70 8.31 -12.57
C ASP A 237 -22.42 7.23 -13.60
N ALA A 238 -21.73 6.17 -13.25
CA ALA A 238 -21.47 5.02 -14.08
C ALA A 238 -22.57 3.95 -14.02
N LYS A 239 -23.59 4.12 -13.13
CA LYS A 239 -24.65 3.15 -12.85
C LYS A 239 -24.10 1.75 -12.48
N VAL A 240 -22.93 1.73 -11.85
CA VAL A 240 -22.32 0.49 -11.35
C VAL A 240 -22.71 0.32 -9.89
N SER A 241 -23.14 -0.88 -9.52
CA SER A 241 -23.27 -1.30 -8.14
C SER A 241 -22.64 -2.67 -7.92
N VAL A 242 -21.93 -2.80 -6.81
CA VAL A 242 -21.24 -4.02 -6.41
C VAL A 242 -21.73 -4.40 -5.03
N ILE A 243 -22.24 -5.61 -4.90
CA ILE A 243 -22.93 -6.05 -3.70
C ILE A 243 -22.30 -7.35 -3.22
N ARG A 244 -22.00 -7.41 -1.93
CA ARG A 244 -21.51 -8.63 -1.29
C ARG A 244 -22.64 -9.64 -1.15
N ASP A 245 -22.39 -10.89 -1.58
CA ASP A 245 -23.34 -12.02 -1.49
C ASP A 245 -23.52 -12.53 -0.07
#